data_59f0eaa4658015f867eb004d377c7d66
#
_entry.id   59f0eaa4658015f867eb004d377c7d66
#
_cell.length_a   1.000
_cell.length_b   1.000
_cell.length_c   1.000
_cell.angle_alpha   90.00
_cell.angle_beta   90.00
_cell.angle_gamma   90.00
#
_symmetry.space_group_name_H-M   'P 1'
#
loop_
_entity.id
_entity.type
_entity.pdbx_description
1 polymer ?
#
loop_
_entity_poly.entity_id
_entity_poly.type
_entity_poly.pdbx_seq_one_letter_code
_entity_poly.pdbx_strand_id
1 'polypeptide(L)'
;MSSAADTSTPTGPVPTILEAIVRRLCIVVTYNRQRVVLAPHILYTRHGELHIDAVAVERDGKPPREAKIGTYRLTGMNDIAITDRAFFAIEGFDPGAPLYQGETLLAVDRA
;
A
#
# COMPACT_ATOMS: atom_id res chain seq x y z
N MET A 1 4.65 -24.53 -18.80
CA MET A 1 4.53 -23.93 -18.36
C MET A 1 4.32 -23.44 -17.63
N SER A 2 4.64 -23.07 -17.73
CA SER A 2 4.58 -22.55 -16.95
C SER A 2 3.71 -21.80 -16.50
N SER A 3 2.89 -21.71 -16.87
CA SER A 3 1.86 -20.90 -16.31
C SER A 3 1.75 -21.00 -14.83
N ALA A 4 2.26 -22.04 -14.28
CA ALA A 4 2.28 -22.15 -12.83
C ALA A 4 2.99 -20.99 -12.20
N ALA A 5 4.05 -20.53 -12.79
CA ALA A 5 4.77 -19.38 -12.26
C ALA A 5 3.88 -18.14 -12.27
N ASP A 6 3.10 -18.01 -13.33
CA ASP A 6 2.25 -16.85 -13.45
C ASP A 6 1.15 -16.86 -12.40
N THR A 7 0.62 -18.05 -12.10
CA THR A 7 -0.47 -18.13 -11.15
C THR A 7 -0.01 -17.85 -9.73
N SER A 8 1.28 -18.00 -9.45
CA SER A 8 1.79 -17.73 -8.11
C SER A 8 2.20 -16.29 -7.92
N THR A 9 2.23 -15.49 -8.98
CA THR A 9 2.66 -14.10 -8.92
C THR A 9 1.45 -13.19 -8.87
N PRO A 10 1.33 -12.32 -7.87
CA PRO A 10 0.22 -11.38 -7.83
C PRO A 10 0.27 -10.45 -9.03
N THR A 11 -0.87 -10.15 -9.59
CA THR A 11 -0.98 -9.21 -10.69
C THR A 11 -1.96 -8.12 -10.33
N GLY A 12 -1.63 -6.89 -10.72
CA GLY A 12 -2.48 -5.75 -10.45
C GLY A 12 -2.33 -5.22 -9.04
N PRO A 13 -2.96 -4.08 -8.75
CA PRO A 13 -2.76 -3.40 -7.46
C PRO A 13 -3.31 -4.17 -6.27
N VAL A 14 -4.52 -4.72 -6.37
CA VAL A 14 -5.17 -5.31 -5.20
C VAL A 14 -4.41 -6.51 -4.66
N PRO A 15 -4.10 -7.55 -5.46
CA PRO A 15 -3.37 -8.68 -4.90
C PRO A 15 -1.98 -8.30 -4.38
N THR A 16 -1.31 -7.39 -5.07
CA THR A 16 0.02 -6.96 -4.67
C THR A 16 -0.03 -6.23 -3.32
N ILE A 17 -1.02 -5.36 -3.14
CA ILE A 17 -1.17 -4.61 -1.89
C ILE A 17 -1.55 -5.55 -0.75
N LEU A 18 -2.46 -6.49 -1.00
CA LEU A 18 -2.85 -7.44 0.04
C LEU A 18 -1.64 -8.23 0.52
N GLU A 19 -0.83 -8.73 -0.40
CA GLU A 19 0.37 -9.46 -0.02
C GLU A 19 1.35 -8.57 0.74
N ALA A 20 1.54 -7.34 0.29
CA ALA A 20 2.44 -6.40 0.93
C ALA A 20 2.02 -6.10 2.37
N ILE A 21 0.71 -5.93 2.61
CA ILE A 21 0.21 -5.67 3.95
C ILE A 21 0.45 -6.88 4.85
N VAL A 22 0.13 -8.08 4.36
CA VAL A 22 0.32 -9.30 5.15
C VAL A 22 1.78 -9.49 5.53
N ARG A 23 2.68 -9.26 4.58
CA ARG A 23 4.10 -9.48 4.80
C ARG A 23 4.81 -8.26 5.40
N ARG A 24 4.11 -7.13 5.51
CA ARG A 24 4.68 -5.87 5.99
C ARG A 24 5.88 -5.43 5.18
N LEU A 25 5.71 -5.45 3.87
CA LEU A 25 6.71 -5.01 2.93
C LEU A 25 6.22 -3.77 2.19
N CYS A 26 7.13 -2.85 1.93
CA CYS A 26 6.82 -1.67 1.13
C CYS A 26 6.56 -2.07 -0.32
N ILE A 27 5.78 -1.26 -1.00
CA ILE A 27 5.57 -1.39 -2.44
C ILE A 27 6.24 -0.21 -3.14
N VAL A 28 6.64 -0.44 -4.38
CA VAL A 28 7.07 0.64 -5.25
C VAL A 28 6.03 0.78 -6.34
N VAL A 29 5.65 2.01 -6.66
CA VAL A 29 4.55 2.26 -7.56
C VAL A 29 4.75 3.61 -8.25
N THR A 30 4.24 3.74 -9.47
CA THR A 30 4.17 5.03 -10.13
C THR A 30 2.79 5.63 -9.83
N TYR A 31 2.78 6.78 -9.18
CA TYR A 31 1.57 7.47 -8.80
C TYR A 31 1.69 8.94 -9.22
N ASN A 32 0.74 9.41 -10.04
CA ASN A 32 0.79 10.76 -10.58
C ASN A 32 2.15 11.06 -11.23
N ARG A 33 2.64 10.10 -12.01
CA ARG A 33 3.89 10.21 -12.77
C ARG A 33 5.15 10.28 -11.91
N GLN A 34 5.02 9.98 -10.62
CA GLN A 34 6.16 9.91 -9.72
C GLN A 34 6.40 8.49 -9.26
N ARG A 35 7.65 8.11 -9.15
CA ARG A 35 8.00 6.81 -8.59
C ARG A 35 8.07 6.97 -7.08
N VAL A 36 7.24 6.24 -6.35
CA VAL A 36 7.18 6.34 -4.90
C VAL A 36 7.28 4.96 -4.27
N VAL A 37 7.88 4.91 -3.08
CA VAL A 37 7.91 3.71 -2.26
C VAL A 37 6.99 3.97 -1.08
N LEU A 38 5.99 3.10 -0.92
CA LEU A 38 4.93 3.28 0.06
C LEU A 38 4.92 2.11 1.03
N ALA A 39 4.67 2.42 2.31
CA ALA A 39 4.41 1.41 3.33
C ALA A 39 2.90 1.32 3.51
N PRO A 40 2.23 0.32 2.89
CA PRO A 40 0.76 0.28 2.90
C PRO A 40 0.25 -0.22 4.25
N HIS A 41 -0.62 0.59 4.87
CA HIS A 41 -1.14 0.29 6.19
C HIS A 41 -2.54 -0.30 6.18
N ILE A 42 -3.39 0.12 5.24
CA ILE A 42 -4.77 -0.33 5.19
C ILE A 42 -5.30 -0.19 3.76
N LEU A 43 -6.01 -1.21 3.32
CA LEU A 43 -6.73 -1.20 2.04
C LEU A 43 -8.22 -1.18 2.36
N TYR A 44 -8.93 -0.19 1.87
CA TYR A 44 -10.33 0.01 2.23
C TYR A 44 -11.09 0.66 1.08
N THR A 45 -12.42 0.64 1.17
CA THR A 45 -13.25 1.35 0.20
C THR A 45 -13.75 2.64 0.80
N ARG A 46 -13.90 3.63 -0.06
CA ARG A 46 -14.45 4.91 0.31
C ARG A 46 -15.26 5.40 -0.88
N HIS A 47 -16.55 5.63 -0.66
CA HIS A 47 -17.46 6.01 -1.76
C HIS A 47 -17.39 5.02 -2.91
N GLY A 48 -17.26 3.74 -2.60
CA GLY A 48 -17.22 2.68 -3.61
C GLY A 48 -15.90 2.52 -4.32
N GLU A 49 -14.89 3.30 -3.98
CA GLU A 49 -13.57 3.21 -4.62
C GLU A 49 -12.52 2.69 -3.66
N LEU A 50 -11.57 1.96 -4.21
CA LEU A 50 -10.49 1.40 -3.40
C LEU A 50 -9.39 2.43 -3.16
N HIS A 51 -8.97 2.50 -1.91
CA HIS A 51 -7.91 3.40 -1.45
C HIS A 51 -6.97 2.64 -0.54
N ILE A 52 -5.72 3.10 -0.47
CA ILE A 52 -4.85 2.70 0.63
C ILE A 52 -4.42 3.94 1.38
N ASP A 53 -4.25 3.79 2.68
CA ASP A 53 -3.50 4.76 3.45
C ASP A 53 -2.11 4.18 3.66
N ALA A 54 -1.11 4.95 3.36
CA ALA A 54 0.27 4.50 3.37
C ALA A 54 1.20 5.64 3.73
N VAL A 55 2.38 5.26 4.21
CA VAL A 55 3.45 6.25 4.47
C VAL A 55 4.40 6.21 3.29
N ALA A 56 4.64 7.38 2.69
CA ALA A 56 5.63 7.47 1.63
C ALA A 56 7.02 7.46 2.26
N VAL A 57 7.81 6.43 1.95
CA VAL A 57 9.17 6.31 2.51
C VAL A 57 10.22 6.82 1.55
N GLU A 58 9.87 6.94 0.26
CA GLU A 58 10.74 7.55 -0.76
C GLU A 58 9.88 8.15 -1.86
N ARG A 59 10.33 9.28 -2.39
CA ARG A 59 9.78 9.87 -3.61
C ARG A 59 10.94 10.20 -4.53
N ASP A 60 10.91 9.63 -5.74
CA ASP A 60 11.99 9.82 -6.71
C ASP A 60 13.37 9.55 -6.10
N GLY A 61 13.46 8.50 -5.28
CA GLY A 61 14.70 8.07 -4.67
C GLY A 61 15.13 8.81 -3.43
N LYS A 62 14.31 9.74 -2.94
CA LYS A 62 14.66 10.55 -1.76
C LYS A 62 13.67 10.36 -0.64
N PRO A 63 14.14 10.30 0.61
CA PRO A 63 13.22 10.18 1.74
C PRO A 63 12.47 11.50 1.95
N PRO A 64 11.25 11.44 2.50
CA PRO A 64 10.49 12.65 2.81
C PRO A 64 11.06 13.32 4.05
N ARG A 65 10.68 14.58 4.25
CA ARG A 65 11.11 15.33 5.43
C ARG A 65 10.57 14.72 6.71
N GLU A 66 9.33 14.27 6.68
CA GLU A 66 8.75 13.62 7.83
C GLU A 66 7.83 12.51 7.34
N ALA A 67 7.73 11.47 8.16
CA ALA A 67 6.86 10.35 7.85
C ALA A 67 5.45 10.70 8.28
N LYS A 68 4.51 10.66 7.35
CA LYS A 68 3.11 10.78 7.69
C LYS A 68 2.27 10.00 6.71
N ILE A 69 1.12 9.57 7.18
CA ILE A 69 0.23 8.74 6.39
C ILE A 69 -0.52 9.61 5.37
N GLY A 70 -0.66 9.08 4.19
CA GLY A 70 -1.44 9.73 3.13
C GLY A 70 -2.36 8.75 2.48
N THR A 71 -3.34 9.27 1.76
CA THR A 71 -4.35 8.45 1.09
C THR A 71 -4.06 8.40 -0.42
N TYR A 72 -4.09 7.20 -0.98
CA TYR A 72 -3.80 6.98 -2.39
C TYR A 72 -4.91 6.15 -3.02
N ARG A 73 -5.38 6.57 -4.18
CA ARG A 73 -6.40 5.82 -4.92
C ARG A 73 -5.73 4.77 -5.80
N LEU A 74 -6.28 3.57 -5.79
CA LEU A 74 -5.70 2.50 -6.60
C LEU A 74 -5.76 2.81 -8.08
N THR A 75 -6.77 3.54 -8.52
CA THR A 75 -6.89 3.87 -9.95
C THR A 75 -5.75 4.76 -10.45
N GLY A 76 -5.03 5.42 -9.56
CA GLY A 76 -3.89 6.24 -9.94
C GLY A 76 -2.57 5.52 -9.93
N MET A 77 -2.57 4.22 -9.63
CA MET A 77 -1.35 3.44 -9.47
C MET A 77 -0.99 2.68 -10.72
N ASN A 78 0.28 2.74 -11.11
CA ASN A 78 0.82 1.98 -12.24
C ASN A 78 2.13 1.34 -11.83
N ASP A 79 2.49 0.26 -12.53
CA ASP A 79 3.81 -0.39 -12.35
C ASP A 79 4.10 -0.72 -10.88
N ILE A 80 3.13 -1.33 -10.22
CA ILE A 80 3.24 -1.65 -8.81
C ILE A 80 4.02 -2.96 -8.62
N ALA A 81 4.90 -2.98 -7.61
CA ALA A 81 5.65 -4.18 -7.25
C ALA A 81 5.94 -4.19 -5.76
N ILE A 82 6.03 -5.37 -5.18
CA ILE A 82 6.45 -5.52 -3.80
C ILE A 82 7.97 -5.42 -3.75
N THR A 83 8.48 -4.73 -2.73
CA THR A 83 9.91 -4.64 -2.48
C THR A 83 10.29 -5.60 -1.35
N ASP A 84 11.57 -5.72 -1.07
CA ASP A 84 12.02 -6.48 0.09
C ASP A 84 12.21 -5.60 1.32
N ARG A 85 11.77 -4.34 1.26
CA ARG A 85 11.93 -3.40 2.35
C ARG A 85 10.78 -3.54 3.34
N ALA A 86 11.07 -3.99 4.55
CA ALA A 86 10.06 -4.16 5.60
C ALA A 86 9.71 -2.81 6.22
N PHE A 87 8.52 -2.73 6.83
CA PHE A 87 8.12 -1.55 7.56
C PHE A 87 7.35 -1.95 8.82
N PHE A 88 7.26 -1.00 9.74
CA PHE A 88 6.40 -1.11 10.92
C PHE A 88 5.30 -0.07 10.80
N ALA A 89 4.15 -0.35 11.42
CA ALA A 89 3.06 0.63 11.42
C ALA A 89 3.53 1.94 12.05
N ILE A 90 3.16 3.05 11.42
CA ILE A 90 3.51 4.36 11.94
C ILE A 90 2.78 4.59 13.26
N GLU A 91 3.45 5.27 14.19
CA GLU A 91 2.87 5.57 15.49
C GLU A 91 1.55 6.32 15.32
N GLY A 92 0.55 5.91 16.07
CA GLY A 92 -0.77 6.55 15.99
C GLY A 92 -1.70 5.93 14.97
N PHE A 93 -1.22 5.02 14.12
CA PHE A 93 -2.11 4.37 13.16
C PHE A 93 -3.12 3.48 13.89
N ASP A 94 -4.40 3.65 13.58
CA ASP A 94 -5.48 2.87 14.17
C ASP A 94 -6.42 2.40 13.07
N PRO A 95 -6.39 1.10 12.74
CA PRO A 95 -7.28 0.57 11.70
C PRO A 95 -8.75 0.64 12.06
N GLY A 96 -9.07 0.84 13.34
CA GLY A 96 -10.46 1.00 13.78
C GLY A 96 -10.92 2.45 13.83
N ALA A 97 -10.12 3.39 13.31
CA ALA A 97 -10.48 4.80 13.38
C ALA A 97 -11.75 5.11 12.61
N PRO A 98 -12.53 6.11 13.05
CA PRO A 98 -13.79 6.44 12.39
C PRO A 98 -13.67 6.77 10.91
N LEU A 99 -12.53 7.26 10.47
CA LEU A 99 -12.35 7.58 9.05
C LEU A 99 -12.38 6.34 8.16
N TYR A 100 -12.22 5.14 8.74
CA TYR A 100 -12.28 3.89 8.00
C TYR A 100 -13.64 3.20 8.15
N GLN A 101 -14.71 3.98 8.26
CA GLN A 101 -16.06 3.44 8.43
C GLN A 101 -16.58 2.67 7.22
N GLY A 102 -15.97 2.87 6.07
CA GLY A 102 -16.34 2.08 4.90
C GLY A 102 -15.93 0.63 5.10
N GLU A 103 -15.66 -0.05 4.01
CA GLU A 103 -15.28 -1.44 4.08
C GLU A 103 -13.75 -1.56 4.08
N THR A 104 -13.20 -2.11 5.14
CA THR A 104 -11.78 -2.41 5.23
C THR A 104 -11.55 -3.82 4.71
N LEU A 105 -10.68 -3.96 3.70
CA LEU A 105 -10.35 -5.27 3.17
C LEU A 105 -9.22 -5.91 3.98
N LEU A 106 -8.23 -5.12 4.35
CA LEU A 106 -7.10 -5.62 5.13
C LEU A 106 -6.33 -4.44 5.70
N ALA A 107 -5.79 -4.61 6.90
CA ALA A 107 -4.98 -3.58 7.55
C ALA A 107 -3.87 -4.24 8.35
N VAL A 108 -2.75 -3.51 8.55
CA VAL A 108 -1.74 -3.95 9.51
C VAL A 108 -2.27 -3.66 10.91
N ASP A 109 -1.71 -4.33 11.90
CA ASP A 109 -2.06 -4.05 13.29
C ASP A 109 -1.57 -2.66 13.66
N ARG A 110 -2.22 -2.08 14.66
CA ARG A 110 -1.80 -0.77 15.13
C ARG A 110 -0.39 -0.85 15.73
N ALA A 111 0.26 0.27 15.71
CA ALA A 111 1.62 0.35 16.22
C ALA A 111 1.69 0.07 17.72
#